data_c6df4941dc2a13eceaba6e5673652e23
#
_entry.id   c6df4941dc2a13eceaba6e5673652e23
#
_cell.length_a   1.000
_cell.length_b   1.000
_cell.length_c   1.000
_cell.angle_alpha   90.00
_cell.angle_beta   90.00
_cell.angle_gamma   90.00
#
_symmetry.space_group_name_H-M   'P 1'
#
loop_
_entity.id
_entity.type
_entity.pdbx_description
1 polymer ?
#
loop_
_entity_poly.entity_id
_entity_poly.type
_entity_poly.pdbx_seq_one_letter_code
_entity_poly.pdbx_strand_id
1 'polypeptide(L)'
;MAVDHAADTPGSPVGRLAHERVDHRFKGLPPDAEGRTVGELAAERRSLFTGGFTTPVLALSAEALEHNLAVMERYSTAHGLAFAPHGKTSLAPQLFERQLAHGAWGITAAVPGHVRMYRAFGIQRIFLANEVVDAAALRWLARELDADPGFRFIAYVDSPRGVELMDAALREAGARRPLDVVVELGAGPGARTGARTEADCAAVADAVAATGTLRLVGVAGYEGEVPKPDGERVRAWLRRLTALAVAFDGESRFADADEIVVSAGGSAWFDAVADVFAELPELSGPVLKLLRSGAYVSHDDGHYRHITPFNRVPDEGALHPAFRLWAQVVSRPEPGQAFLNAGKRDAAYDLDLPEPQVIRSPDGTERPATGLTVTGLSDQHAWLAVEEGTSLEVGDWVALGLSHPCTSFDKWQLIPLAEADGTVTDYIRTFF
;
A
#
# COMPACT_ATOMS: atom_id res chain seq x y z
N MET A 1 1.95 -11.55 -26.17
CA MET A 1 1.99 -10.19 -26.73
C MET A 1 2.65 -9.35 -25.65
N ALA A 2 3.80 -8.74 -25.94
CA ALA A 2 4.48 -7.85 -25.00
C ALA A 2 3.54 -6.66 -24.76
N VAL A 3 3.17 -6.43 -23.51
CA VAL A 3 2.44 -5.23 -23.09
C VAL A 3 3.47 -4.12 -23.14
N ASP A 4 3.28 -3.22 -24.09
CA ASP A 4 4.09 -2.00 -24.25
C ASP A 4 3.85 -1.15 -22.99
N HIS A 5 4.82 -1.12 -22.09
CA HIS A 5 4.72 -0.42 -20.83
C HIS A 5 4.68 1.09 -21.09
N ALA A 6 3.52 1.71 -20.83
CA ALA A 6 3.33 3.16 -20.85
C ALA A 6 4.16 3.93 -19.78
N ALA A 7 5.11 3.28 -19.14
CA ALA A 7 5.93 3.82 -18.05
C ALA A 7 7.02 4.81 -18.49
N ASP A 8 7.30 4.95 -19.80
CA ASP A 8 8.40 5.77 -20.29
C ASP A 8 7.94 6.90 -21.22
N THR A 9 6.99 7.73 -20.77
CA THR A 9 6.83 9.02 -21.46
C THR A 9 7.92 9.98 -20.93
N PRO A 10 8.96 10.28 -21.73
CA PRO A 10 9.97 11.26 -21.33
C PRO A 10 9.28 12.59 -20.98
N GLY A 11 9.43 13.05 -19.74
CA GLY A 11 8.82 14.27 -19.25
C GLY A 11 7.69 14.10 -18.22
N SER A 12 7.17 12.88 -17.99
CA SER A 12 6.25 12.65 -16.89
C SER A 12 6.93 12.88 -15.53
N PRO A 13 6.19 13.28 -14.47
CA PRO A 13 6.77 13.41 -13.13
C PRO A 13 7.46 12.13 -12.65
N VAL A 14 6.94 10.96 -12.97
CA VAL A 14 7.53 9.66 -12.61
C VAL A 14 8.74 9.35 -13.48
N GLY A 15 8.65 9.57 -14.80
CA GLY A 15 9.78 9.38 -15.71
C GLY A 15 11.02 10.20 -15.35
N ARG A 16 10.85 11.35 -14.64
CA ARG A 16 12.00 12.12 -14.13
C ARG A 16 12.82 11.39 -13.08
N LEU A 17 12.27 10.38 -12.40
CA LEU A 17 13.01 9.55 -11.43
C LEU A 17 14.17 8.81 -12.09
N ALA A 18 14.06 8.46 -13.35
CA ALA A 18 15.17 7.87 -14.13
C ALA A 18 16.41 8.78 -14.21
N HIS A 19 16.26 10.10 -13.99
CA HIS A 19 17.36 11.07 -13.99
C HIS A 19 17.94 11.33 -12.60
N GLU A 20 17.36 10.74 -11.51
CA GLU A 20 17.95 10.83 -10.16
C GLU A 20 19.33 10.17 -10.16
N ARG A 21 20.33 10.84 -9.54
CA ARG A 21 21.68 10.27 -9.46
C ARG A 21 21.78 9.33 -8.27
N VAL A 22 22.39 8.19 -8.54
CA VAL A 22 22.76 7.20 -7.53
C VAL A 22 23.94 7.73 -6.72
N ASP A 23 23.84 7.66 -5.41
CA ASP A 23 24.88 8.04 -4.46
C ASP A 23 24.81 7.19 -3.18
N HIS A 24 25.63 7.56 -2.19
CA HIS A 24 25.75 6.88 -0.88
C HIS A 24 24.46 6.80 -0.03
N ARG A 25 23.38 7.51 -0.39
CA ARG A 25 22.08 7.41 0.29
C ARG A 25 21.36 6.09 0.01
N PHE A 26 21.72 5.41 -1.08
CA PHE A 26 21.05 4.19 -1.53
C PHE A 26 21.86 2.95 -1.14
N LYS A 27 21.45 2.28 -0.09
CA LYS A 27 22.11 1.05 0.38
C LYS A 27 21.85 -0.14 -0.57
N GLY A 28 22.75 -1.11 -0.57
CA GLY A 28 22.65 -2.35 -1.34
C GLY A 28 23.09 -2.23 -2.80
N LEU A 29 23.22 -1.02 -3.34
CA LEU A 29 23.63 -0.80 -4.73
C LEU A 29 25.13 -1.05 -4.96
N PRO A 30 25.53 -1.29 -6.22
CA PRO A 30 26.95 -1.41 -6.59
C PRO A 30 27.72 -0.11 -6.30
N PRO A 31 28.88 -0.15 -5.61
CA PRO A 31 29.67 1.06 -5.33
C PRO A 31 30.10 1.82 -6.60
N ASP A 32 30.30 1.13 -7.71
CA ASP A 32 30.67 1.73 -8.99
C ASP A 32 29.49 2.36 -9.77
N ALA A 33 28.28 2.26 -9.20
CA ALA A 33 27.09 2.95 -9.71
C ALA A 33 27.03 4.43 -9.27
N GLU A 34 27.85 4.87 -8.32
CA GLU A 34 27.86 6.24 -7.84
C GLU A 34 28.05 7.26 -8.98
N GLY A 35 27.16 8.27 -8.99
CA GLY A 35 27.15 9.32 -10.01
C GLY A 35 26.38 8.98 -11.29
N ARG A 36 26.04 7.72 -11.55
CA ARG A 36 25.14 7.33 -12.65
C ARG A 36 23.72 7.77 -12.34
N THR A 37 22.89 7.93 -13.34
CA THR A 37 21.45 8.06 -13.14
C THR A 37 20.80 6.70 -12.93
N VAL A 38 19.62 6.68 -12.29
CA VAL A 38 18.83 5.45 -12.11
C VAL A 38 18.54 4.79 -13.46
N GLY A 39 18.19 5.58 -14.50
CA GLY A 39 17.93 5.06 -15.83
C GLY A 39 19.18 4.48 -16.51
N GLU A 40 20.36 5.11 -16.36
CA GLU A 40 21.61 4.54 -16.86
C GLU A 40 21.93 3.21 -16.20
N LEU A 41 21.72 3.12 -14.86
CA LEU A 41 21.96 1.90 -14.12
C LEU A 41 20.96 0.78 -14.50
N ALA A 42 19.70 1.12 -14.71
CA ALA A 42 18.68 0.18 -15.20
C ALA A 42 19.02 -0.38 -16.59
N ALA A 43 19.50 0.49 -17.51
CA ALA A 43 19.88 0.10 -18.85
C ALA A 43 21.06 -0.89 -18.91
N GLU A 44 21.89 -0.95 -17.88
CA GLU A 44 22.98 -1.91 -17.77
C GLU A 44 22.51 -3.34 -17.51
N ARG A 45 21.27 -3.53 -17.03
CA ARG A 45 20.66 -4.84 -16.74
C ARG A 45 21.60 -5.76 -15.95
N ARG A 46 22.20 -5.23 -14.88
CA ARG A 46 23.15 -5.97 -14.05
C ARG A 46 22.46 -7.14 -13.34
N SER A 47 23.20 -8.23 -13.18
CA SER A 47 22.78 -9.32 -12.30
C SER A 47 22.86 -8.87 -10.85
N LEU A 48 21.81 -9.13 -10.08
CA LEU A 48 21.77 -8.89 -8.63
C LEU A 48 22.94 -9.59 -7.90
N PHE A 49 23.37 -10.74 -8.42
CA PHE A 49 24.34 -11.61 -7.75
C PHE A 49 25.79 -11.36 -8.21
N THR A 50 26.01 -10.94 -9.45
CA THR A 50 27.34 -10.77 -10.01
C THR A 50 27.60 -9.34 -10.53
N GLY A 51 26.60 -8.47 -10.47
CA GLY A 51 26.67 -7.10 -10.97
C GLY A 51 27.17 -6.07 -9.95
N GLY A 52 27.81 -6.51 -8.85
CA GLY A 52 28.43 -5.63 -7.86
C GLY A 52 27.54 -5.16 -6.73
N PHE A 53 26.29 -5.65 -6.62
CA PHE A 53 25.40 -5.33 -5.50
C PHE A 53 25.99 -5.78 -4.17
N THR A 54 25.79 -4.99 -3.12
CA THR A 54 26.27 -5.29 -1.78
C THR A 54 25.12 -5.77 -0.89
N THR A 55 25.40 -6.75 -0.02
CA THR A 55 24.41 -7.19 0.97
C THR A 55 24.48 -6.33 2.24
N PRO A 56 23.34 -6.11 2.95
CA PRO A 56 22.01 -6.57 2.52
C PRO A 56 21.47 -5.80 1.32
N VAL A 57 20.68 -6.47 0.48
CA VAL A 57 19.95 -5.83 -0.63
C VAL A 57 18.53 -6.36 -0.70
N LEU A 58 17.55 -5.46 -0.69
CA LEU A 58 16.16 -5.78 -0.95
C LEU A 58 15.92 -5.74 -2.45
N ALA A 59 15.29 -6.77 -3.00
CA ALA A 59 14.85 -6.78 -4.39
C ALA A 59 13.35 -7.09 -4.46
N LEU A 60 12.68 -6.53 -5.48
CA LEU A 60 11.32 -6.89 -5.88
C LEU A 60 11.38 -7.84 -7.08
N SER A 61 10.56 -8.89 -7.06
CA SER A 61 10.32 -9.75 -8.21
C SER A 61 9.39 -9.07 -9.20
N ALA A 62 9.87 -8.85 -10.43
CA ALA A 62 9.07 -8.26 -11.50
C ALA A 62 7.85 -9.14 -11.84
N GLU A 63 8.05 -10.46 -11.89
CA GLU A 63 7.00 -11.43 -12.19
C GLU A 63 5.91 -11.46 -11.09
N ALA A 64 6.31 -11.55 -9.81
CA ALA A 64 5.35 -11.59 -8.70
C ALA A 64 4.57 -10.26 -8.58
N LEU A 65 5.24 -9.12 -8.80
CA LEU A 65 4.61 -7.81 -8.82
C LEU A 65 3.52 -7.73 -9.90
N GLU A 66 3.85 -8.08 -11.14
CA GLU A 66 2.92 -8.03 -12.26
C GLU A 66 1.75 -9.02 -12.08
N HIS A 67 2.05 -10.23 -11.58
CA HIS A 67 1.04 -11.20 -11.22
C HIS A 67 0.04 -10.63 -10.20
N ASN A 68 0.51 -10.02 -9.12
CA ASN A 68 -0.34 -9.45 -8.08
C ASN A 68 -1.22 -8.31 -8.60
N LEU A 69 -0.66 -7.44 -9.44
CA LEU A 69 -1.41 -6.37 -10.09
C LEU A 69 -2.56 -6.93 -10.94
N ALA A 70 -2.26 -7.90 -11.81
CA ALA A 70 -3.23 -8.54 -12.68
C ALA A 70 -4.30 -9.34 -11.91
N VAL A 71 -3.94 -9.99 -10.80
CA VAL A 71 -4.90 -10.71 -9.94
C VAL A 71 -5.92 -9.75 -9.35
N MET A 72 -5.47 -8.63 -8.77
CA MET A 72 -6.39 -7.68 -8.13
C MET A 72 -7.22 -6.88 -9.14
N GLU A 73 -6.70 -6.60 -10.34
CA GLU A 73 -7.47 -6.05 -11.45
C GLU A 73 -8.65 -6.98 -11.82
N ARG A 74 -8.36 -8.27 -12.06
CA ARG A 74 -9.41 -9.26 -12.38
C ARG A 74 -10.42 -9.39 -11.26
N TYR A 75 -9.94 -9.49 -10.02
CA TYR A 75 -10.80 -9.63 -8.84
C TYR A 75 -11.75 -8.43 -8.70
N SER A 76 -11.22 -7.22 -8.68
CA SER A 76 -12.03 -6.02 -8.52
C SER A 76 -13.04 -5.83 -9.65
N THR A 77 -12.63 -6.11 -10.89
CA THR A 77 -13.51 -6.05 -12.08
C THR A 77 -14.62 -7.07 -11.99
N ALA A 78 -14.32 -8.33 -11.64
CA ALA A 78 -15.31 -9.42 -11.54
C ALA A 78 -16.38 -9.12 -10.49
N HIS A 79 -16.02 -8.43 -9.40
CA HIS A 79 -16.94 -8.06 -8.32
C HIS A 79 -17.55 -6.65 -8.48
N GLY A 80 -17.32 -5.95 -9.60
CA GLY A 80 -17.84 -4.60 -9.83
C GLY A 80 -17.35 -3.57 -8.81
N LEU A 81 -16.12 -3.74 -8.29
CA LEU A 81 -15.48 -2.84 -7.35
C LEU A 81 -14.54 -1.89 -8.08
N ALA A 82 -14.64 -0.60 -7.77
CA ALA A 82 -13.57 0.33 -8.06
C ALA A 82 -12.42 0.09 -7.07
N PHE A 83 -11.19 0.24 -7.52
CA PHE A 83 -10.03 -0.06 -6.70
C PHE A 83 -9.15 1.17 -6.51
N ALA A 84 -8.92 1.59 -5.27
CA ALA A 84 -8.00 2.65 -4.90
C ALA A 84 -6.96 2.12 -3.90
N PRO A 85 -5.93 1.41 -4.37
CA PRO A 85 -4.95 0.78 -3.49
C PRO A 85 -4.31 1.77 -2.52
N HIS A 86 -4.00 1.32 -1.31
CA HIS A 86 -3.42 2.16 -0.28
C HIS A 86 -1.94 2.43 -0.56
N GLY A 87 -1.64 3.62 -1.08
CA GLY A 87 -0.28 4.01 -1.47
C GLY A 87 0.71 4.16 -0.31
N LYS A 88 0.22 4.26 0.95
CA LYS A 88 1.09 4.28 2.14
C LYS A 88 1.98 3.04 2.25
N THR A 89 1.60 1.94 1.60
CA THR A 89 2.36 0.69 1.64
C THR A 89 3.75 0.88 1.06
N SER A 90 3.86 1.52 -0.10
CA SER A 90 5.13 1.62 -0.84
C SER A 90 5.67 3.03 -0.95
N LEU A 91 4.81 4.07 -0.91
CA LEU A 91 5.13 5.45 -1.29
C LEU A 91 6.03 5.52 -2.54
N ALA A 92 5.73 4.68 -3.55
CA ALA A 92 6.52 4.52 -4.75
C ALA A 92 5.71 4.92 -6.00
N PRO A 93 6.01 6.06 -6.64
CA PRO A 93 5.26 6.56 -7.80
C PRO A 93 5.23 5.60 -8.98
N GLN A 94 6.30 4.86 -9.24
CA GLN A 94 6.35 3.87 -10.33
C GLN A 94 5.35 2.72 -10.07
N LEU A 95 5.15 2.33 -8.81
CA LEU A 95 4.14 1.33 -8.46
C LEU A 95 2.72 1.91 -8.59
N PHE A 96 2.52 3.20 -8.29
CA PHE A 96 1.22 3.86 -8.52
C PHE A 96 0.86 3.92 -10.01
N GLU A 97 1.81 4.25 -10.88
CA GLU A 97 1.56 4.21 -12.34
C GLU A 97 1.15 2.81 -12.80
N ARG A 98 1.84 1.76 -12.35
CA ARG A 98 1.47 0.38 -12.67
C ARG A 98 0.08 0.02 -12.14
N GLN A 99 -0.25 0.41 -10.91
CA GLN A 99 -1.59 0.20 -10.33
C GLN A 99 -2.68 0.91 -11.14
N LEU A 100 -2.44 2.15 -11.58
CA LEU A 100 -3.36 2.90 -12.42
C LEU A 100 -3.49 2.28 -13.83
N ALA A 101 -2.39 1.79 -14.40
CA ALA A 101 -2.41 1.05 -15.67
C ALA A 101 -3.22 -0.25 -15.59
N HIS A 102 -3.26 -0.89 -14.41
CA HIS A 102 -4.13 -2.03 -14.08
C HIS A 102 -5.54 -1.61 -13.61
N GLY A 103 -6.01 -0.45 -14.04
CA GLY A 103 -7.40 -0.03 -13.85
C GLY A 103 -7.74 0.50 -12.45
N ALA A 104 -6.76 0.79 -11.58
CA ALA A 104 -7.07 1.44 -10.32
C ALA A 104 -7.76 2.79 -10.55
N TRP A 105 -8.84 3.03 -9.81
CA TRP A 105 -9.61 4.28 -9.86
C TRP A 105 -8.78 5.50 -9.44
N GLY A 106 -7.89 5.30 -8.48
CA GLY A 106 -7.03 6.32 -7.87
C GLY A 106 -6.14 5.69 -6.81
N ILE A 107 -5.51 6.51 -5.98
CA ILE A 107 -4.60 6.03 -4.91
C ILE A 107 -5.10 6.52 -3.55
N THR A 108 -5.13 5.61 -2.55
CA THR A 108 -5.52 5.95 -1.18
C THR A 108 -4.33 6.48 -0.39
N ALA A 109 -4.50 7.63 0.24
CA ALA A 109 -3.54 8.25 1.15
C ALA A 109 -3.92 8.00 2.62
N ALA A 110 -2.96 8.09 3.54
CA ALA A 110 -3.18 7.98 4.97
C ALA A 110 -3.05 9.33 5.71
N VAL A 111 -2.28 10.25 5.18
CA VAL A 111 -2.02 11.58 5.76
C VAL A 111 -1.85 12.62 4.67
N PRO A 112 -2.02 13.92 4.98
CA PRO A 112 -1.89 15.00 3.98
C PRO A 112 -0.52 15.04 3.27
N GLY A 113 0.56 14.63 3.95
CA GLY A 113 1.88 14.51 3.35
C GLY A 113 1.91 13.57 2.14
N HIS A 114 1.19 12.44 2.23
CA HIS A 114 1.05 11.49 1.11
C HIS A 114 0.28 12.15 -0.06
N VAL A 115 -0.79 12.89 0.23
CA VAL A 115 -1.56 13.59 -0.81
C VAL A 115 -0.67 14.55 -1.59
N ARG A 116 0.19 15.33 -0.90
CA ARG A 116 1.14 16.24 -1.55
C ARG A 116 2.13 15.50 -2.44
N MET A 117 2.66 14.39 -1.96
CA MET A 117 3.58 13.55 -2.73
C MET A 117 2.87 12.96 -3.96
N TYR A 118 1.66 12.40 -3.82
CA TYR A 118 0.90 11.84 -4.95
C TYR A 118 0.61 12.90 -6.00
N ARG A 119 0.20 14.09 -5.60
CA ARG A 119 -0.03 15.22 -6.52
C ARG A 119 1.24 15.64 -7.26
N ALA A 120 2.40 15.65 -6.59
CA ALA A 120 3.67 15.97 -7.22
C ALA A 120 4.04 14.98 -8.35
N PHE A 121 3.52 13.74 -8.27
CA PHE A 121 3.67 12.71 -9.30
C PHE A 121 2.45 12.56 -10.22
N GLY A 122 1.51 13.53 -10.21
CA GLY A 122 0.44 13.61 -11.19
C GLY A 122 -0.81 12.78 -10.87
N ILE A 123 -0.94 12.22 -9.67
CA ILE A 123 -2.13 11.45 -9.29
C ILE A 123 -3.35 12.37 -9.21
N GLN A 124 -4.38 12.10 -10.01
CA GLN A 124 -5.57 12.93 -10.15
C GLN A 124 -6.74 12.51 -9.25
N ARG A 125 -6.77 11.27 -8.78
CA ARG A 125 -7.83 10.76 -7.90
C ARG A 125 -7.22 10.23 -6.62
N ILE A 126 -7.51 10.90 -5.50
CA ILE A 126 -6.94 10.57 -4.20
C ILE A 126 -8.05 10.43 -3.17
N PHE A 127 -8.06 9.29 -2.49
CA PHE A 127 -8.92 9.05 -1.35
C PHE A 127 -8.06 9.11 -0.08
N LEU A 128 -8.28 10.12 0.77
CA LEU A 128 -7.62 10.20 2.08
C LEU A 128 -8.45 9.40 3.09
N ALA A 129 -8.01 8.19 3.41
CA ALA A 129 -8.64 7.33 4.40
C ALA A 129 -8.24 7.75 5.82
N ASN A 130 -8.53 8.99 6.16
CA ASN A 130 -8.29 9.62 7.47
C ASN A 130 -8.98 11.00 7.52
N GLU A 131 -9.13 11.54 8.71
CA GLU A 131 -9.55 12.90 8.96
C GLU A 131 -8.42 13.89 8.67
N VAL A 132 -8.79 15.09 8.23
CA VAL A 132 -7.86 16.20 8.03
C VAL A 132 -8.38 17.45 8.71
N VAL A 133 -7.77 17.83 9.83
CA VAL A 133 -8.12 19.04 10.59
C VAL A 133 -6.98 20.07 10.62
N ASP A 134 -5.84 19.75 10.01
CA ASP A 134 -4.70 20.66 9.89
C ASP A 134 -5.03 21.80 8.91
N ALA A 135 -5.11 23.02 9.43
CA ALA A 135 -5.47 24.19 8.64
C ALA A 135 -4.48 24.50 7.51
N ALA A 136 -3.19 24.17 7.65
CA ALA A 136 -2.21 24.38 6.59
C ALA A 136 -2.40 23.39 5.45
N ALA A 137 -2.72 22.14 5.76
CA ALA A 137 -3.06 21.12 4.77
C ALA A 137 -4.35 21.47 4.03
N LEU A 138 -5.39 21.92 4.75
CA LEU A 138 -6.67 22.32 4.16
C LEU A 138 -6.54 23.55 3.24
N ARG A 139 -5.75 24.55 3.63
CA ARG A 139 -5.45 25.71 2.75
C ARG A 139 -4.68 25.30 1.49
N TRP A 140 -3.79 24.31 1.59
CA TRP A 140 -3.10 23.77 0.41
C TRP A 140 -4.08 22.99 -0.50
N LEU A 141 -4.92 22.12 0.08
CA LEU A 141 -5.93 21.35 -0.65
C LEU A 141 -6.92 22.26 -1.39
N ALA A 142 -7.39 23.34 -0.75
CA ALA A 142 -8.26 24.33 -1.39
C ALA A 142 -7.63 24.88 -2.67
N ARG A 143 -6.35 25.27 -2.62
CA ARG A 143 -5.63 25.77 -3.80
C ARG A 143 -5.46 24.72 -4.90
N GLU A 144 -5.14 23.47 -4.54
CA GLU A 144 -5.01 22.37 -5.50
C GLU A 144 -6.34 22.08 -6.20
N LEU A 145 -7.43 22.01 -5.44
CA LEU A 145 -8.78 21.78 -5.96
C LEU A 145 -9.22 22.92 -6.89
N ASP A 146 -8.95 24.15 -6.50
CA ASP A 146 -9.32 25.33 -7.28
C ASP A 146 -8.48 25.51 -8.55
N ALA A 147 -7.24 25.04 -8.54
CA ALA A 147 -6.31 25.14 -9.68
C ALA A 147 -6.52 24.05 -10.73
N ASP A 148 -6.96 22.87 -10.32
CA ASP A 148 -7.09 21.71 -11.19
C ASP A 148 -8.52 21.12 -11.14
N PRO A 149 -9.38 21.42 -12.11
CA PRO A 149 -10.74 20.86 -12.17
C PRO A 149 -10.76 19.32 -12.30
N GLY A 150 -9.70 18.71 -12.82
CA GLY A 150 -9.57 17.27 -12.95
C GLY A 150 -9.18 16.58 -11.64
N PHE A 151 -8.69 17.31 -10.65
CA PHE A 151 -8.32 16.75 -9.36
C PHE A 151 -9.57 16.40 -8.54
N ARG A 152 -9.69 15.13 -8.18
CA ARG A 152 -10.72 14.60 -7.30
C ARG A 152 -10.09 14.16 -5.99
N PHE A 153 -10.57 14.73 -4.90
CA PHE A 153 -10.09 14.44 -3.55
C PHE A 153 -11.26 14.16 -2.63
N ILE A 154 -11.18 13.08 -1.86
CA ILE A 154 -12.19 12.68 -0.89
C ILE A 154 -11.50 12.42 0.44
N ALA A 155 -12.07 12.88 1.57
CA ALA A 155 -11.54 12.64 2.91
C ALA A 155 -12.63 12.17 3.88
N TYR A 156 -12.21 11.64 5.03
CA TYR A 156 -13.09 11.26 6.12
C TYR A 156 -13.55 12.47 6.94
N VAL A 157 -14.74 12.33 7.51
CA VAL A 157 -15.24 13.12 8.63
C VAL A 157 -15.95 12.20 9.62
N ASP A 158 -15.69 12.38 10.92
CA ASP A 158 -16.24 11.52 11.98
C ASP A 158 -16.86 12.28 13.14
N SER A 159 -16.77 13.61 13.13
CA SER A 159 -17.25 14.45 14.22
C SER A 159 -17.71 15.84 13.75
N PRO A 160 -18.77 16.43 14.33
CA PRO A 160 -19.16 17.81 14.05
C PRO A 160 -18.01 18.81 14.28
N ARG A 161 -17.16 18.56 15.28
CA ARG A 161 -15.99 19.41 15.55
C ARG A 161 -14.97 19.36 14.43
N GLY A 162 -14.70 18.17 13.88
CA GLY A 162 -13.84 18.02 12.69
C GLY A 162 -14.36 18.81 11.51
N VAL A 163 -15.66 18.71 11.25
CA VAL A 163 -16.34 19.48 10.18
C VAL A 163 -16.20 20.98 10.39
N GLU A 164 -16.42 21.51 11.61
CA GLU A 164 -16.24 22.95 11.92
C GLU A 164 -14.81 23.43 11.63
N LEU A 165 -13.80 22.65 12.02
CA LEU A 165 -12.38 22.99 11.78
C LEU A 165 -12.06 23.01 10.28
N MET A 166 -12.56 22.02 9.54
CA MET A 166 -12.39 21.97 8.07
C MET A 166 -13.05 23.17 7.40
N ASP A 167 -14.34 23.45 7.71
CA ASP A 167 -15.09 24.56 7.14
C ASP A 167 -14.40 25.91 7.41
N ALA A 168 -13.99 26.14 8.65
CA ALA A 168 -13.30 27.36 9.03
C ALA A 168 -12.00 27.58 8.24
N ALA A 169 -11.16 26.53 8.10
CA ALA A 169 -9.91 26.62 7.37
C ALA A 169 -10.11 26.80 5.86
N LEU A 170 -11.12 26.13 5.27
CA LEU A 170 -11.45 26.27 3.85
C LEU A 170 -12.04 27.64 3.54
N ARG A 171 -12.90 28.19 4.40
CA ARG A 171 -13.41 29.59 4.27
C ARG A 171 -12.29 30.61 4.37
N GLU A 172 -11.38 30.47 5.35
CA GLU A 172 -10.22 31.35 5.48
C GLU A 172 -9.32 31.30 4.23
N ALA A 173 -9.20 30.11 3.62
CA ALA A 173 -8.45 29.92 2.37
C ALA A 173 -9.15 30.54 1.13
N GLY A 174 -10.43 30.89 1.24
CA GLY A 174 -11.25 31.35 0.11
C GLY A 174 -11.53 30.25 -0.91
N ALA A 175 -11.71 29.02 -0.44
CA ALA A 175 -11.99 27.85 -1.29
C ALA A 175 -13.24 28.10 -2.15
N ARG A 176 -13.13 27.88 -3.46
CA ARG A 176 -14.21 28.07 -4.44
C ARG A 176 -14.94 26.77 -4.76
N ARG A 177 -14.23 25.65 -4.67
CA ARG A 177 -14.80 24.30 -4.83
C ARG A 177 -15.00 23.67 -3.46
N PRO A 178 -16.16 23.05 -3.19
CA PRO A 178 -16.33 22.26 -1.99
C PRO A 178 -15.38 21.06 -2.01
N LEU A 179 -14.92 20.66 -0.82
CA LEU A 179 -14.14 19.45 -0.63
C LEU A 179 -15.10 18.29 -0.37
N ASP A 180 -14.97 17.22 -1.13
CA ASP A 180 -15.77 16.01 -0.97
C ASP A 180 -15.38 15.25 0.30
N VAL A 181 -16.40 14.91 1.10
CA VAL A 181 -16.21 14.14 2.33
C VAL A 181 -17.15 12.95 2.40
N VAL A 182 -16.69 11.92 3.11
CA VAL A 182 -17.49 10.75 3.48
C VAL A 182 -17.53 10.62 4.99
N VAL A 183 -18.69 10.29 5.54
CA VAL A 183 -18.80 9.99 6.97
C VAL A 183 -18.14 8.66 7.27
N GLU A 184 -17.20 8.64 8.23
CA GLU A 184 -16.58 7.40 8.67
C GLU A 184 -17.43 6.74 9.78
N LEU A 185 -17.87 5.51 9.51
CA LEU A 185 -18.44 4.61 10.51
C LEU A 185 -17.32 3.83 11.20
N GLY A 186 -17.07 4.08 12.47
CA GLY A 186 -16.08 3.33 13.25
C GLY A 186 -16.54 1.90 13.53
N ALA A 187 -15.57 1.01 13.71
CA ALA A 187 -15.82 -0.42 13.90
C ALA A 187 -16.33 -0.80 15.30
N GLY A 188 -16.50 0.18 16.18
CA GLY A 188 -17.01 -0.02 17.53
C GLY A 188 -16.09 0.51 18.63
N PRO A 189 -16.37 0.21 19.90
CA PRO A 189 -15.54 0.64 21.02
C PRO A 189 -14.10 0.18 20.87
N GLY A 190 -13.15 1.11 21.06
CA GLY A 190 -11.72 0.84 20.92
C GLY A 190 -11.15 0.93 19.51
N ALA A 191 -11.97 1.11 18.47
CA ALA A 191 -11.50 1.46 17.15
C ALA A 191 -10.83 2.85 17.14
N ARG A 192 -9.89 3.08 16.22
CA ARG A 192 -9.09 4.32 16.16
C ARG A 192 -9.95 5.55 15.91
N THR A 193 -10.64 5.59 14.80
CA THR A 193 -11.40 6.72 14.27
C THR A 193 -12.86 6.32 13.96
N GLY A 194 -13.64 7.23 13.45
CA GLY A 194 -15.01 7.03 13.00
C GLY A 194 -16.08 7.23 14.06
N ALA A 195 -17.23 7.71 13.65
CA ALA A 195 -18.42 7.83 14.48
C ALA A 195 -18.89 6.45 14.98
N ARG A 196 -19.36 6.34 16.21
CA ARG A 196 -19.64 5.04 16.86
C ARG A 196 -21.02 4.53 16.62
N THR A 197 -21.97 5.43 16.42
CA THR A 197 -23.39 5.10 16.20
C THR A 197 -23.91 5.76 14.92
N GLU A 198 -25.00 5.23 14.41
CA GLU A 198 -25.71 5.81 13.26
C GLU A 198 -26.20 7.24 13.57
N ALA A 199 -26.59 7.51 14.83
CA ALA A 199 -26.96 8.84 15.28
C ALA A 199 -25.77 9.82 15.25
N ASP A 200 -24.58 9.38 15.66
CA ASP A 200 -23.36 10.20 15.55
C ASP A 200 -23.04 10.47 14.07
N CYS A 201 -23.15 9.46 13.20
CA CYS A 201 -22.97 9.62 11.76
C CYS A 201 -23.96 10.64 11.19
N ALA A 202 -25.22 10.61 11.59
CA ALA A 202 -26.24 11.59 11.16
C ALA A 202 -25.90 13.00 11.64
N ALA A 203 -25.43 13.15 12.89
CA ALA A 203 -25.00 14.46 13.41
C ALA A 203 -23.80 15.04 12.63
N VAL A 204 -22.86 14.19 12.18
CA VAL A 204 -21.75 14.60 11.31
C VAL A 204 -22.26 15.03 9.95
N ALA A 205 -23.19 14.27 9.34
CA ALA A 205 -23.78 14.61 8.06
C ALA A 205 -24.58 15.94 8.12
N ASP A 206 -25.32 16.18 9.22
CA ASP A 206 -26.02 17.45 9.47
C ASP A 206 -25.02 18.62 9.57
N ALA A 207 -23.90 18.41 10.25
CA ALA A 207 -22.86 19.41 10.35
C ALA A 207 -22.25 19.73 8.95
N VAL A 208 -22.00 18.72 8.10
CA VAL A 208 -21.54 18.94 6.71
C VAL A 208 -22.56 19.73 5.91
N ALA A 209 -23.85 19.38 5.97
CA ALA A 209 -24.93 20.06 5.26
C ALA A 209 -25.09 21.55 5.66
N ALA A 210 -24.67 21.92 6.88
CA ALA A 210 -24.67 23.30 7.33
C ALA A 210 -23.49 24.13 6.78
N THR A 211 -22.53 23.53 6.07
CA THR A 211 -21.39 24.22 5.47
C THR A 211 -21.62 24.49 3.99
N GLY A 212 -20.84 25.42 3.41
CA GLY A 212 -20.78 25.63 1.96
C GLY A 212 -19.45 25.20 1.35
N THR A 213 -18.50 24.76 2.18
CA THR A 213 -17.13 24.38 1.76
C THR A 213 -16.90 22.88 1.72
N LEU A 214 -17.82 22.11 2.25
CA LEU A 214 -17.80 20.64 2.24
C LEU A 214 -19.01 20.09 1.49
N ARG A 215 -18.83 18.96 0.83
CA ARG A 215 -19.91 18.21 0.15
C ARG A 215 -19.91 16.78 0.63
N LEU A 216 -21.02 16.30 1.17
CA LEU A 216 -21.16 14.91 1.58
C LEU A 216 -21.40 14.04 0.33
N VAL A 217 -20.47 13.12 0.06
CA VAL A 217 -20.55 12.26 -1.13
C VAL A 217 -20.69 10.77 -0.79
N GLY A 218 -20.72 10.39 0.49
CA GLY A 218 -20.87 8.97 0.83
C GLY A 218 -20.54 8.62 2.26
N VAL A 219 -20.28 7.33 2.46
CA VAL A 219 -19.90 6.72 3.74
C VAL A 219 -18.70 5.80 3.57
N ALA A 220 -17.90 5.67 4.59
CA ALA A 220 -16.73 4.80 4.58
C ALA A 220 -16.43 4.22 5.97
N GLY A 221 -15.47 3.30 6.04
CA GLY A 221 -14.91 2.82 7.27
C GLY A 221 -13.85 1.74 7.04
N TYR A 222 -13.39 1.13 8.13
CA TYR A 222 -12.35 0.10 8.05
C TYR A 222 -12.71 -1.12 8.90
N GLU A 223 -13.02 -2.21 8.25
CA GLU A 223 -13.44 -3.48 8.86
C GLU A 223 -12.33 -4.18 9.65
N GLY A 224 -11.07 -3.86 9.38
CA GLY A 224 -9.93 -4.42 10.11
C GLY A 224 -9.86 -4.00 11.59
N GLU A 225 -10.62 -2.98 11.99
CA GLU A 225 -10.77 -2.52 13.37
C GLU A 225 -11.92 -3.22 14.13
N VAL A 226 -12.66 -4.11 13.49
CA VAL A 226 -13.73 -4.90 14.15
C VAL A 226 -13.09 -5.74 15.27
N PRO A 227 -13.58 -5.63 16.53
CA PRO A 227 -12.99 -6.38 17.63
C PRO A 227 -13.07 -7.89 17.42
N LYS A 228 -11.92 -8.58 17.53
CA LYS A 228 -11.79 -10.03 17.27
C LYS A 228 -12.44 -10.40 15.92
N PRO A 229 -11.89 -9.90 14.80
CA PRO A 229 -12.52 -10.03 13.49
C PRO A 229 -12.64 -11.50 13.10
N ASP A 230 -13.85 -11.87 12.69
CA ASP A 230 -14.19 -13.10 12.00
C ASP A 230 -15.16 -12.76 10.85
N GLY A 231 -15.38 -13.71 9.95
CA GLY A 231 -16.19 -13.46 8.76
C GLY A 231 -17.61 -12.98 9.04
N GLU A 232 -18.24 -13.42 10.14
CA GLU A 232 -19.60 -13.03 10.52
C GLU A 232 -19.63 -11.59 11.05
N ARG A 233 -18.76 -11.26 11.99
CA ARG A 233 -18.67 -9.92 12.60
C ARG A 233 -18.28 -8.86 11.58
N VAL A 234 -17.33 -9.19 10.72
CA VAL A 234 -16.91 -8.29 9.63
C VAL A 234 -18.05 -8.02 8.66
N ARG A 235 -18.78 -9.07 8.20
CA ARG A 235 -19.96 -8.89 7.34
C ARG A 235 -21.08 -8.14 8.04
N ALA A 236 -21.31 -8.39 9.33
CA ALA A 236 -22.31 -7.66 10.11
C ALA A 236 -21.98 -6.15 10.17
N TRP A 237 -20.73 -5.80 10.40
CA TRP A 237 -20.29 -4.40 10.38
C TRP A 237 -20.40 -3.78 8.99
N LEU A 238 -20.00 -4.49 7.94
CA LEU A 238 -20.13 -4.03 6.55
C LEU A 238 -21.60 -3.78 6.17
N ARG A 239 -22.55 -4.64 6.63
CA ARG A 239 -23.97 -4.41 6.43
C ARG A 239 -24.48 -3.17 7.18
N ARG A 240 -23.92 -2.83 8.34
CA ARG A 240 -24.22 -1.55 8.99
C ARG A 240 -23.76 -0.37 8.15
N LEU A 241 -22.57 -0.45 7.55
CA LEU A 241 -22.04 0.58 6.66
C LEU A 241 -22.94 0.76 5.41
N THR A 242 -23.34 -0.33 4.77
CA THR A 242 -24.23 -0.26 3.60
C THR A 242 -25.64 0.21 3.96
N ALA A 243 -26.16 -0.19 5.11
CA ALA A 243 -27.44 0.30 5.64
C ALA A 243 -27.42 1.82 5.94
N LEU A 244 -26.28 2.32 6.43
CA LEU A 244 -26.08 3.75 6.63
C LEU A 244 -26.09 4.51 5.29
N ALA A 245 -25.46 3.97 4.24
CA ALA A 245 -25.53 4.56 2.90
C ALA A 245 -26.98 4.63 2.38
N VAL A 246 -27.75 3.56 2.53
CA VAL A 246 -29.15 3.50 2.11
C VAL A 246 -30.02 4.50 2.90
N ALA A 247 -29.80 4.61 4.22
CA ALA A 247 -30.54 5.56 5.05
C ALA A 247 -30.24 7.01 4.64
N PHE A 248 -28.96 7.35 4.45
CA PHE A 248 -28.55 8.70 4.04
C PHE A 248 -29.04 9.07 2.64
N ASP A 249 -29.07 8.12 1.71
CA ASP A 249 -29.66 8.31 0.37
C ASP A 249 -31.15 8.55 0.46
N GLY A 250 -31.89 7.76 1.24
CA GLY A 250 -33.33 7.94 1.51
C GLY A 250 -33.68 9.28 2.14
N GLU A 251 -32.75 9.88 2.87
CA GLU A 251 -32.85 11.22 3.46
C GLU A 251 -32.34 12.33 2.52
N SER A 252 -31.98 11.99 1.28
CA SER A 252 -31.42 12.90 0.25
C SER A 252 -30.13 13.61 0.69
N ARG A 253 -29.33 13.00 1.57
CA ARG A 253 -28.09 13.60 2.07
C ARG A 253 -26.97 13.65 1.01
N PHE A 254 -27.11 12.91 -0.09
CA PHE A 254 -26.18 12.85 -1.22
C PHE A 254 -26.68 13.64 -2.45
N ALA A 255 -27.71 14.49 -2.29
CA ALA A 255 -28.37 15.16 -3.44
C ALA A 255 -27.43 15.98 -4.33
N ASP A 256 -26.34 16.50 -3.76
CA ASP A 256 -25.33 17.30 -4.49
C ASP A 256 -24.13 16.44 -4.96
N ALA A 257 -24.13 15.13 -4.73
CA ALA A 257 -23.05 14.24 -5.14
C ALA A 257 -23.23 13.79 -6.60
N ASP A 258 -22.19 13.88 -7.39
CA ASP A 258 -22.18 13.34 -8.77
C ASP A 258 -22.19 11.79 -8.75
N GLU A 259 -21.66 11.19 -7.68
CA GLU A 259 -21.53 9.76 -7.47
C GLU A 259 -21.46 9.47 -5.97
N ILE A 260 -22.25 8.51 -5.50
CA ILE A 260 -22.29 8.12 -4.08
C ILE A 260 -21.16 7.15 -3.79
N VAL A 261 -20.31 7.49 -2.81
CA VAL A 261 -19.14 6.69 -2.45
C VAL A 261 -19.47 5.77 -1.27
N VAL A 262 -19.30 4.46 -1.46
CA VAL A 262 -19.33 3.49 -0.36
C VAL A 262 -17.99 2.78 -0.32
N SER A 263 -17.22 2.97 0.75
CA SER A 263 -15.82 2.53 0.77
C SER A 263 -15.46 1.77 2.04
N ALA A 264 -14.84 0.61 1.83
CA ALA A 264 -14.23 -0.23 2.85
C ALA A 264 -13.10 -1.08 2.22
N GLY A 265 -12.53 -2.00 2.98
CA GLY A 265 -11.68 -3.05 2.46
C GLY A 265 -10.19 -2.82 2.64
N GLY A 266 -9.66 -3.48 3.68
CA GLY A 266 -8.24 -3.71 3.84
C GLY A 266 -7.79 -5.02 3.20
N SER A 267 -6.53 -5.38 3.41
CA SER A 267 -5.92 -6.55 2.78
C SER A 267 -6.42 -7.90 3.33
N ALA A 268 -7.13 -7.91 4.48
CA ALA A 268 -7.56 -9.13 5.14
C ALA A 268 -9.01 -9.56 4.82
N TRP A 269 -9.86 -8.67 4.30
CA TRP A 269 -11.31 -8.89 4.23
C TRP A 269 -11.96 -8.38 2.93
N PHE A 270 -11.21 -8.22 1.84
CA PHE A 270 -11.78 -7.73 0.59
C PHE A 270 -12.84 -8.68 -0.01
N ASP A 271 -12.81 -9.98 0.31
CA ASP A 271 -13.85 -10.95 -0.01
C ASP A 271 -15.19 -10.62 0.67
N ALA A 272 -15.16 -10.35 1.96
CA ALA A 272 -16.35 -9.94 2.70
C ALA A 272 -16.91 -8.59 2.21
N VAL A 273 -16.03 -7.68 1.77
CA VAL A 273 -16.44 -6.41 1.15
C VAL A 273 -17.12 -6.66 -0.19
N ALA A 274 -16.56 -7.54 -1.03
CA ALA A 274 -17.15 -7.90 -2.31
C ALA A 274 -18.55 -8.49 -2.13
N ASP A 275 -18.70 -9.46 -1.21
CA ASP A 275 -19.98 -10.09 -0.90
C ASP A 275 -21.03 -9.05 -0.47
N VAL A 276 -20.72 -8.23 0.53
CA VAL A 276 -21.69 -7.30 1.12
C VAL A 276 -21.99 -6.12 0.18
N PHE A 277 -21.00 -5.63 -0.56
CA PHE A 277 -21.23 -4.55 -1.53
C PHE A 277 -22.03 -5.02 -2.75
N ALA A 278 -22.00 -6.32 -3.07
CA ALA A 278 -22.89 -6.89 -4.08
C ALA A 278 -24.36 -6.83 -3.66
N GLU A 279 -24.65 -6.93 -2.34
CA GLU A 279 -26.01 -6.87 -1.78
C GLU A 279 -26.57 -5.43 -1.70
N LEU A 280 -25.73 -4.37 -1.94
CA LEU A 280 -26.18 -2.98 -1.87
C LEU A 280 -27.27 -2.71 -2.91
N PRO A 281 -28.46 -2.23 -2.53
CA PRO A 281 -29.52 -1.89 -3.47
C PRO A 281 -29.15 -0.70 -4.35
N GLU A 282 -29.93 -0.46 -5.39
CA GLU A 282 -29.82 0.76 -6.19
C GLU A 282 -30.11 1.98 -5.30
N LEU A 283 -29.27 2.99 -5.40
CA LEU A 283 -29.41 4.29 -4.75
C LEU A 283 -29.89 5.34 -5.75
N SER A 284 -30.14 6.55 -5.30
CA SER A 284 -30.65 7.66 -6.11
C SER A 284 -29.69 8.10 -7.23
N GLY A 285 -28.41 7.77 -7.14
CA GLY A 285 -27.37 8.10 -8.12
C GLY A 285 -26.39 6.96 -8.35
N PRO A 286 -25.42 7.14 -9.26
CA PRO A 286 -24.34 6.17 -9.47
C PRO A 286 -23.57 5.90 -8.18
N VAL A 287 -23.17 4.65 -7.95
CA VAL A 287 -22.46 4.24 -6.73
C VAL A 287 -21.02 3.82 -7.05
N LEU A 288 -20.05 4.47 -6.40
CA LEU A 288 -18.65 4.06 -6.39
C LEU A 288 -18.40 3.12 -5.20
N LYS A 289 -18.38 1.81 -5.47
CA LYS A 289 -18.02 0.77 -4.50
C LYS A 289 -16.50 0.66 -4.43
N LEU A 290 -15.85 1.35 -3.47
CA LEU A 290 -14.42 1.59 -3.49
C LEU A 290 -13.67 0.68 -2.51
N LEU A 291 -12.85 -0.24 -3.04
CA LEU A 291 -11.93 -1.10 -2.29
C LEU A 291 -10.55 -0.44 -2.15
N ARG A 292 -9.87 -0.61 -0.99
CA ARG A 292 -8.64 0.14 -0.67
C ARG A 292 -7.43 -0.70 -0.23
N SER A 293 -7.41 -2.01 -0.48
CA SER A 293 -6.32 -2.92 -0.12
C SER A 293 -4.98 -2.45 -0.69
N GLY A 294 -3.92 -2.42 0.13
CA GLY A 294 -2.61 -1.89 -0.29
C GLY A 294 -1.48 -2.92 -0.32
N ALA A 295 -1.45 -3.86 0.66
CA ALA A 295 -0.34 -4.80 0.80
C ALA A 295 -0.23 -5.82 -0.35
N TYR A 296 -1.29 -5.99 -1.15
CA TYR A 296 -1.33 -6.93 -2.26
C TYR A 296 -0.20 -6.74 -3.28
N VAL A 297 0.25 -5.50 -3.48
CA VAL A 297 1.23 -5.15 -4.53
C VAL A 297 2.53 -5.95 -4.41
N SER A 298 3.01 -6.13 -3.21
CA SER A 298 4.16 -6.98 -2.93
C SER A 298 3.79 -8.26 -2.18
N HIS A 299 2.61 -8.31 -1.58
CA HIS A 299 2.25 -9.38 -0.66
C HIS A 299 3.36 -9.62 0.36
N ASP A 300 3.37 -10.75 1.09
CA ASP A 300 4.48 -11.13 1.96
C ASP A 300 4.54 -12.65 2.21
N ASP A 301 5.65 -13.10 2.77
CA ASP A 301 5.86 -14.50 3.15
C ASP A 301 5.36 -14.79 4.58
N GLY A 302 4.94 -13.77 5.34
CA GLY A 302 4.52 -13.86 6.73
C GLY A 302 3.03 -13.59 6.94
N HIS A 303 2.74 -12.47 7.59
CA HIS A 303 1.41 -12.11 8.08
C HIS A 303 0.30 -12.16 7.01
N TYR A 304 0.48 -11.47 5.88
CA TYR A 304 -0.55 -11.40 4.84
C TYR A 304 -0.75 -12.73 4.11
N ARG A 305 0.30 -13.58 4.00
CA ARG A 305 0.16 -14.94 3.47
C ARG A 305 -0.88 -15.75 4.25
N HIS A 306 -0.95 -15.54 5.58
CA HIS A 306 -1.87 -16.28 6.43
C HIS A 306 -3.30 -15.71 6.44
N ILE A 307 -3.46 -14.41 6.22
CA ILE A 307 -4.76 -13.73 6.36
C ILE A 307 -5.37 -13.26 5.03
N THR A 308 -4.71 -13.49 3.90
CA THR A 308 -5.23 -13.10 2.60
C THR A 308 -6.61 -13.73 2.34
N PRO A 309 -7.59 -12.97 1.83
CA PRO A 309 -8.89 -13.50 1.43
C PRO A 309 -8.82 -14.66 0.45
N PHE A 310 -7.83 -14.73 -0.41
CA PHE A 310 -7.66 -15.86 -1.35
C PHE A 310 -7.46 -17.22 -0.67
N ASN A 311 -7.10 -17.26 0.62
CA ASN A 311 -7.14 -18.51 1.40
C ASN A 311 -8.59 -19.01 1.63
N ARG A 312 -9.60 -18.11 1.55
CA ARG A 312 -11.02 -18.44 1.70
C ARG A 312 -11.73 -18.60 0.35
N VAL A 313 -11.22 -17.95 -0.69
CA VAL A 313 -11.74 -18.01 -2.08
C VAL A 313 -10.62 -18.35 -3.08
N PRO A 314 -9.98 -19.54 -2.95
CA PRO A 314 -8.78 -19.86 -3.72
C PRO A 314 -9.01 -19.94 -5.24
N ASP A 315 -10.23 -20.19 -5.68
CA ASP A 315 -10.58 -20.24 -7.10
C ASP A 315 -10.58 -18.84 -7.76
N GLU A 316 -10.59 -17.77 -6.96
CA GLU A 316 -10.60 -16.40 -7.47
C GLU A 316 -9.22 -15.80 -7.67
N GLY A 317 -8.17 -16.45 -7.11
CA GLY A 317 -6.79 -16.01 -7.30
C GLY A 317 -5.84 -16.43 -6.18
N ALA A 318 -4.61 -15.99 -6.34
CA ALA A 318 -3.56 -16.10 -5.32
C ALA A 318 -2.62 -14.91 -5.46
N LEU A 319 -2.01 -14.47 -4.36
CA LEU A 319 -0.97 -13.43 -4.36
C LEU A 319 0.40 -14.07 -4.12
N HIS A 320 1.41 -13.55 -4.78
CA HIS A 320 2.79 -14.03 -4.67
C HIS A 320 3.65 -13.02 -3.89
N PRO A 321 4.44 -13.46 -2.89
CA PRO A 321 5.40 -12.59 -2.23
C PRO A 321 6.44 -12.08 -3.24
N ALA A 322 6.53 -10.75 -3.38
CA ALA A 322 7.44 -10.11 -4.33
C ALA A 322 8.76 -9.68 -3.70
N PHE A 323 8.85 -9.56 -2.37
CA PHE A 323 10.09 -9.20 -1.70
C PHE A 323 11.05 -10.36 -1.57
N ARG A 324 12.36 -10.06 -1.76
CA ARG A 324 13.47 -10.90 -1.34
C ARG A 324 14.57 -10.02 -0.77
N LEU A 325 14.80 -10.15 0.54
CA LEU A 325 15.94 -9.51 1.20
C LEU A 325 17.12 -10.48 1.17
N TRP A 326 18.10 -10.18 0.37
CA TRP A 326 19.33 -10.97 0.30
C TRP A 326 20.33 -10.46 1.33
N ALA A 327 20.73 -11.36 2.24
CA ALA A 327 21.70 -11.08 3.27
C ALA A 327 22.81 -12.14 3.24
N GLN A 328 24.01 -11.77 3.66
CA GLN A 328 25.16 -12.67 3.64
C GLN A 328 25.42 -13.24 5.02
N VAL A 329 25.78 -14.51 5.08
CA VAL A 329 26.31 -15.15 6.29
C VAL A 329 27.70 -14.58 6.56
N VAL A 330 27.80 -13.75 7.60
CA VAL A 330 29.07 -13.08 7.96
C VAL A 330 29.81 -13.79 9.09
N SER A 331 29.11 -14.65 9.86
CA SER A 331 29.72 -15.40 10.95
C SER A 331 28.94 -16.67 11.25
N ARG A 332 29.66 -17.76 11.56
CA ARG A 332 29.12 -19.04 12.07
C ARG A 332 30.00 -19.51 13.22
N PRO A 333 29.85 -18.89 14.42
CA PRO A 333 30.74 -19.21 15.56
C PRO A 333 30.50 -20.58 16.15
N GLU A 334 29.30 -21.14 15.93
CA GLU A 334 28.91 -22.47 16.45
C GLU A 334 28.16 -23.26 15.36
N PRO A 335 28.17 -24.60 15.40
CA PRO A 335 27.47 -25.41 14.39
C PRO A 335 25.97 -25.09 14.26
N GLY A 336 25.31 -24.79 15.37
CA GLY A 336 23.87 -24.50 15.45
C GLY A 336 23.50 -23.02 15.30
N GLN A 337 24.47 -22.11 15.07
CA GLN A 337 24.21 -20.69 15.04
C GLN A 337 25.03 -19.98 13.96
N ALA A 338 24.35 -19.11 13.20
CA ALA A 338 25.00 -18.21 12.25
C ALA A 338 24.42 -16.78 12.36
N PHE A 339 25.07 -15.83 11.71
CA PHE A 339 24.65 -14.43 11.68
C PHE A 339 24.66 -13.91 10.26
N LEU A 340 23.55 -13.25 9.90
CA LEU A 340 23.43 -12.51 8.65
C LEU A 340 23.69 -11.01 8.87
N ASN A 341 24.18 -10.33 7.85
CA ASN A 341 24.44 -8.88 7.88
C ASN A 341 23.20 -8.01 7.64
N ALA A 342 22.00 -8.52 7.88
CA ALA A 342 20.74 -7.79 7.83
C ALA A 342 20.07 -7.81 9.20
N GLY A 343 19.39 -6.71 9.55
CA GLY A 343 18.73 -6.58 10.84
C GLY A 343 17.48 -5.69 10.80
N LYS A 344 17.15 -5.09 11.95
CA LYS A 344 15.97 -4.21 12.10
C LYS A 344 15.99 -3.00 11.16
N ARG A 345 17.17 -2.59 10.68
CA ARG A 345 17.32 -1.48 9.73
C ARG A 345 17.00 -1.90 8.29
N ASP A 346 16.88 -3.20 8.02
CA ASP A 346 16.76 -3.75 6.68
C ASP A 346 15.46 -4.52 6.46
N ALA A 347 14.91 -5.15 7.51
CA ALA A 347 13.70 -5.96 7.49
C ALA A 347 12.65 -5.47 8.48
N ALA A 348 11.38 -5.64 8.14
CA ALA A 348 10.28 -5.53 9.10
C ALA A 348 10.39 -6.61 10.19
N TYR A 349 9.89 -6.30 11.39
CA TYR A 349 9.92 -7.20 12.55
C TYR A 349 8.77 -6.96 13.54
N ASP A 350 7.80 -6.14 13.12
CA ASP A 350 6.68 -5.68 13.95
C ASP A 350 5.51 -6.66 13.98
N LEU A 351 5.37 -7.52 12.97
CA LEU A 351 4.38 -8.60 12.94
C LEU A 351 5.04 -9.97 13.08
N ASP A 352 6.00 -10.29 12.18
CA ASP A 352 6.73 -11.55 12.22
C ASP A 352 8.21 -11.32 11.91
N LEU A 353 9.08 -12.27 12.25
CA LEU A 353 10.48 -12.27 11.84
C LEU A 353 10.61 -12.72 10.38
N PRO A 354 11.68 -12.28 9.67
CA PRO A 354 11.95 -12.76 8.31
C PRO A 354 12.14 -14.29 8.25
N GLU A 355 11.64 -14.91 7.17
CA GLU A 355 11.74 -16.35 6.95
C GLU A 355 12.82 -16.68 5.91
N PRO A 356 13.84 -17.51 6.22
CA PRO A 356 14.80 -17.98 5.22
C PRO A 356 14.11 -18.82 4.13
N GLN A 357 14.35 -18.48 2.85
CA GLN A 357 13.71 -19.12 1.70
C GLN A 357 14.72 -19.90 0.85
N VAL A 358 15.84 -19.27 0.51
CA VAL A 358 16.86 -19.81 -0.39
C VAL A 358 18.24 -19.55 0.19
N ILE A 359 19.15 -20.50 0.07
CA ILE A 359 20.59 -20.32 0.28
C ILE A 359 21.24 -20.32 -1.09
N ARG A 360 22.08 -19.31 -1.37
CA ARG A 360 22.89 -19.19 -2.58
C ARG A 360 24.36 -19.20 -2.22
N SER A 361 25.07 -20.18 -2.70
CA SER A 361 26.53 -20.29 -2.52
C SER A 361 27.30 -19.35 -3.44
N PRO A 362 28.57 -19.02 -3.16
CA PRO A 362 29.37 -18.13 -3.98
C PRO A 362 29.55 -18.60 -5.45
N ASP A 363 29.46 -19.91 -5.71
CA ASP A 363 29.50 -20.49 -7.05
C ASP A 363 28.18 -20.33 -7.84
N GLY A 364 27.15 -19.74 -7.21
CA GLY A 364 25.84 -19.54 -7.80
C GLY A 364 24.84 -20.67 -7.58
N THR A 365 25.23 -21.77 -6.90
CA THR A 365 24.33 -22.88 -6.58
C THR A 365 23.26 -22.42 -5.58
N GLU A 366 21.98 -22.63 -5.91
CA GLU A 366 20.84 -22.35 -5.03
C GLU A 366 20.24 -23.63 -4.47
N ARG A 367 19.80 -23.56 -3.22
CA ARG A 367 19.10 -24.62 -2.51
C ARG A 367 18.06 -24.05 -1.53
N PRO A 368 16.99 -24.78 -1.21
CA PRO A 368 16.04 -24.37 -0.18
C PRO A 368 16.75 -24.13 1.17
N ALA A 369 16.31 -23.11 1.91
CA ALA A 369 16.87 -22.78 3.23
C ALA A 369 16.27 -23.66 4.36
N THR A 370 15.97 -24.92 4.05
CA THR A 370 15.46 -25.90 5.04
C THR A 370 16.45 -26.06 6.18
N GLY A 371 15.94 -26.05 7.40
CA GLY A 371 16.77 -26.17 8.62
C GLY A 371 17.37 -24.84 9.09
N LEU A 372 16.95 -23.70 8.48
CA LEU A 372 17.30 -22.35 8.94
C LEU A 372 16.08 -21.65 9.53
N THR A 373 16.29 -20.96 10.66
CA THR A 373 15.24 -20.14 11.29
C THR A 373 15.84 -18.84 11.82
N VAL A 374 15.26 -17.69 11.45
CA VAL A 374 15.60 -16.41 12.10
C VAL A 374 14.96 -16.38 13.49
N THR A 375 15.78 -16.29 14.52
CA THR A 375 15.33 -16.29 15.92
C THR A 375 15.28 -14.91 16.55
N GLY A 376 15.85 -13.92 15.91
CA GLY A 376 15.84 -12.54 16.38
C GLY A 376 16.61 -11.62 15.46
N LEU A 377 16.41 -10.30 15.66
CA LEU A 377 17.12 -9.25 14.94
C LEU A 377 17.76 -8.27 15.92
N SER A 378 19.05 -8.00 15.70
CA SER A 378 19.74 -6.79 16.18
C SER A 378 19.58 -5.68 15.13
N ASP A 379 20.23 -4.53 15.30
CA ASP A 379 20.10 -3.44 14.33
C ASP A 379 20.59 -3.84 12.94
N GLN A 380 21.74 -4.51 12.83
CA GLN A 380 22.41 -4.90 11.58
C GLN A 380 22.79 -6.40 11.54
N HIS A 381 22.18 -7.24 12.37
CA HIS A 381 22.37 -8.68 12.33
C HIS A 381 21.04 -9.41 12.51
N ALA A 382 20.85 -10.50 11.74
CA ALA A 382 19.85 -11.52 12.03
C ALA A 382 20.52 -12.72 12.70
N TRP A 383 19.92 -13.19 13.78
CA TRP A 383 20.30 -14.40 14.50
C TRP A 383 19.66 -15.59 13.78
N LEU A 384 20.48 -16.51 13.30
CA LEU A 384 20.04 -17.66 12.51
C LEU A 384 20.34 -18.95 13.27
N ALA A 385 19.29 -19.67 13.68
CA ALA A 385 19.42 -21.05 14.13
C ALA A 385 19.65 -21.94 12.92
N VAL A 386 20.58 -22.91 13.07
CA VAL A 386 20.98 -23.84 12.00
C VAL A 386 20.80 -25.26 12.53
N GLU A 387 19.89 -26.02 11.93
CA GLU A 387 19.69 -27.43 12.30
C GLU A 387 20.90 -28.30 11.95
N GLU A 388 21.09 -29.35 12.70
CA GLU A 388 22.18 -30.34 12.45
C GLU A 388 22.06 -30.91 11.02
N GLY A 389 23.16 -30.96 10.31
CA GLY A 389 23.21 -31.43 8.92
C GLY A 389 22.91 -30.38 7.87
N THR A 390 22.48 -29.17 8.26
CA THR A 390 22.25 -28.08 7.31
C THR A 390 23.59 -27.52 6.79
N SER A 391 23.77 -27.59 5.47
CA SER A 391 24.94 -27.00 4.81
C SER A 391 24.75 -25.48 4.73
N LEU A 392 25.60 -24.75 5.43
CA LEU A 392 25.65 -23.28 5.40
C LEU A 392 27.08 -22.84 5.72
N GLU A 393 27.62 -21.94 4.90
CA GLU A 393 28.99 -21.47 5.09
C GLU A 393 29.04 -19.93 5.17
N VAL A 394 30.06 -19.39 5.82
CA VAL A 394 30.36 -17.95 5.78
C VAL A 394 30.61 -17.56 4.33
N GLY A 395 29.93 -16.52 3.87
CA GLY A 395 29.97 -16.07 2.48
C GLY A 395 28.75 -16.50 1.65
N ASP A 396 27.96 -17.50 2.08
CA ASP A 396 26.67 -17.81 1.46
C ASP A 396 25.72 -16.62 1.59
N TRP A 397 24.89 -16.41 0.58
CA TRP A 397 23.75 -15.49 0.67
C TRP A 397 22.50 -16.26 1.06
N VAL A 398 21.66 -15.63 1.89
CA VAL A 398 20.35 -16.16 2.27
C VAL A 398 19.28 -15.18 1.83
N ALA A 399 18.34 -15.66 1.01
CA ALA A 399 17.14 -14.92 0.69
C ALA A 399 16.16 -15.03 1.85
N LEU A 400 15.74 -13.89 2.38
CA LEU A 400 14.74 -13.79 3.42
C LEU A 400 13.42 -13.32 2.82
N GLY A 401 12.34 -14.07 3.05
CA GLY A 401 10.98 -13.63 2.90
C GLY A 401 10.63 -12.68 4.03
N LEU A 402 9.92 -11.61 3.73
CA LEU A 402 9.57 -10.59 4.71
C LEU A 402 8.11 -10.69 5.10
N SER A 403 7.79 -10.21 6.30
CA SER A 403 6.44 -9.90 6.74
C SER A 403 6.19 -8.39 6.66
N HIS A 404 4.92 -7.97 6.66
CA HIS A 404 4.46 -6.58 6.72
C HIS A 404 5.14 -5.64 5.70
N PRO A 405 4.66 -5.61 4.43
CA PRO A 405 5.27 -4.80 3.37
C PRO A 405 5.43 -3.31 3.72
N CYS A 406 4.47 -2.72 4.43
CA CYS A 406 4.50 -1.28 4.75
C CYS A 406 5.74 -0.88 5.54
N THR A 407 6.18 -1.71 6.50
CA THR A 407 7.35 -1.48 7.33
C THR A 407 8.63 -2.11 6.74
N SER A 408 8.53 -2.70 5.55
CA SER A 408 9.67 -3.15 4.75
C SER A 408 10.06 -2.10 3.72
N PHE A 409 9.08 -1.52 2.98
CA PHE A 409 9.34 -0.47 2.01
C PHE A 409 9.97 0.79 2.63
N ASP A 410 9.60 1.17 3.85
CA ASP A 410 10.06 2.37 4.54
C ASP A 410 11.57 2.36 4.86
N LYS A 411 12.21 1.21 4.77
CA LYS A 411 13.64 1.03 5.07
C LYS A 411 14.54 1.19 3.83
N TRP A 412 13.95 1.29 2.64
CA TRP A 412 14.68 1.25 1.37
C TRP A 412 14.23 2.38 0.45
N GLN A 413 15.15 3.27 0.08
CA GLN A 413 14.85 4.42 -0.77
C GLN A 413 14.88 4.08 -2.26
N LEU A 414 15.66 3.06 -2.66
CA LEU A 414 15.77 2.62 -4.05
C LEU A 414 15.90 1.10 -4.07
N ILE A 415 14.93 0.41 -4.69
CA ILE A 415 14.78 -1.04 -4.63
C ILE A 415 14.93 -1.60 -6.04
N PRO A 416 15.92 -2.47 -6.31
CA PRO A 416 16.04 -3.19 -7.58
C PRO A 416 14.78 -4.00 -7.90
N LEU A 417 14.28 -3.87 -9.13
CA LEU A 417 13.25 -4.73 -9.72
C LEU A 417 13.95 -5.79 -10.56
N ALA A 418 13.87 -7.05 -10.14
CA ALA A 418 14.62 -8.14 -10.73
C ALA A 418 13.73 -9.18 -11.42
N GLU A 419 14.19 -9.70 -12.55
CA GLU A 419 13.64 -10.89 -13.21
C GLU A 419 14.01 -12.17 -12.43
N ALA A 420 13.43 -13.31 -12.80
CA ALA A 420 13.64 -14.58 -12.11
C ALA A 420 15.11 -15.05 -12.11
N ASP A 421 15.89 -14.70 -13.14
CA ASP A 421 17.32 -15.00 -13.24
C ASP A 421 18.22 -14.04 -12.45
N GLY A 422 17.63 -13.06 -11.76
CA GLY A 422 18.32 -12.02 -11.00
C GLY A 422 18.77 -10.82 -11.84
N THR A 423 18.39 -10.72 -13.10
CA THR A 423 18.65 -9.54 -13.94
C THR A 423 17.82 -8.36 -13.45
N VAL A 424 18.48 -7.28 -13.03
CA VAL A 424 17.80 -6.05 -12.59
C VAL A 424 17.42 -5.23 -13.82
N THR A 425 16.13 -4.95 -13.95
CA THR A 425 15.55 -4.27 -15.13
C THR A 425 15.11 -2.85 -14.85
N ASP A 426 14.86 -2.53 -13.56
CA ASP A 426 14.40 -1.19 -13.13
C ASP A 426 14.72 -1.00 -11.64
N TYR A 427 14.47 0.20 -11.12
CA TYR A 427 14.65 0.56 -9.72
C TYR A 427 13.44 1.33 -9.21
N ILE A 428 12.81 0.83 -8.16
CA ILE A 428 11.63 1.43 -7.54
C ILE A 428 12.06 2.43 -6.46
N ARG A 429 11.70 3.70 -6.63
CA ARG A 429 11.99 4.81 -5.71
C ARG A 429 10.87 5.00 -4.70
N THR A 430 11.18 4.97 -3.41
CA THR A 430 10.24 5.21 -2.31
C THR A 430 10.43 6.59 -1.69
N PHE A 431 9.39 7.17 -1.08
CA PHE A 431 9.37 8.53 -0.56
C PHE A 431 8.93 8.61 0.91
N PHE A 432 9.49 7.72 1.75
CA PHE A 432 9.29 7.74 3.20
C PHE A 432 10.10 8.83 3.88
#